data_d25ec8dcf9672331cc2a876f5d209ebf
#
_entry.id   d25ec8dcf9672331cc2a876f5d209ebf
#
_cell.length_a   1.000
_cell.length_b   1.000
_cell.length_c   1.000
_cell.angle_alpha   90.00
_cell.angle_beta   90.00
_cell.angle_gamma   90.00
#
_symmetry.space_group_name_H-M   'P 1'
#
loop_
_entity.id
_entity.type
_entity.pdbx_description
1 polymer ?
#
loop_
_entity_poly.entity_id
_entity_poly.type
_entity_poly.pdbx_seq_one_letter_code
_entity_poly.pdbx_strand_id
1 'polypeptide(L)'
;MRTCWLFVLALLFACPVPARTAELLPVDRPINDVIDHYLRAGWVEAKVKPAPLLSAAGLVRRMTLDLAGRIPTRGETRAFVESNSPLRWTALADRLMASPDFAYHHRNQLDLLLLASRKNDGEFRKYLLNAARENRTWDVLFRQMMTGRESNAAEKPALAFLKARAGSLDDLTNDTSVLFFGVNVSCAKCHDHPLVDDWKQDHFFGMASFFTRTYLTKKNTLAEKFSGSIKFKTTGGEEKQARFMFLTGAEVPEPKVKKSAEQRKAEDAEVKRQMKDPKAPAAKIPGFSPRAKLVEVALRSADRR
;
A
#
# COMPACT_ATOMS: atom_id res chain seq x y z
N MET A 1 -25.38 43.59 59.69
CA MET A 1 -26.05 42.70 58.74
C MET A 1 -25.42 42.95 57.39
N ARG A 2 -24.54 42.07 56.93
CA ARG A 2 -23.86 42.17 55.65
C ARG A 2 -24.25 40.94 54.82
N THR A 3 -25.10 41.18 53.79
CA THR A 3 -25.57 40.16 52.86
C THR A 3 -24.47 39.94 51.80
N CYS A 4 -23.92 38.72 51.78
CA CYS A 4 -22.95 38.27 50.81
C CYS A 4 -23.70 37.71 49.56
N TRP A 5 -23.58 38.35 48.41
CA TRP A 5 -24.09 37.86 47.13
C TRP A 5 -23.05 36.92 46.50
N LEU A 6 -23.37 35.66 46.44
CA LEU A 6 -22.62 34.64 45.69
C LEU A 6 -23.08 34.69 44.22
N PHE A 7 -22.21 35.19 43.32
CA PHE A 7 -22.35 35.02 41.89
C PHE A 7 -21.89 33.62 41.51
N VAL A 8 -22.86 32.78 41.17
CA VAL A 8 -22.60 31.47 40.56
C VAL A 8 -22.39 31.69 39.05
N LEU A 9 -21.14 31.67 38.61
CA LEU A 9 -20.77 31.71 37.20
C LEU A 9 -20.98 30.30 36.59
N ALA A 10 -22.11 30.10 35.91
CA ALA A 10 -22.41 28.89 35.14
C ALA A 10 -21.53 28.88 33.88
N LEU A 11 -20.39 28.16 33.90
CA LEU A 11 -19.64 27.84 32.70
C LEU A 11 -20.47 26.85 31.86
N LEU A 12 -21.10 27.33 30.81
CA LEU A 12 -21.64 26.52 29.75
C LEU A 12 -20.47 25.84 28.99
N PHE A 13 -20.15 24.63 29.38
CA PHE A 13 -19.34 23.73 28.55
C PHE A 13 -20.15 23.45 27.27
N ALA A 14 -19.86 24.18 26.20
CA ALA A 14 -20.28 23.77 24.87
C ALA A 14 -19.60 22.44 24.56
N CYS A 15 -20.32 21.32 24.80
CA CYS A 15 -19.92 20.03 24.24
C CYS A 15 -19.71 20.21 22.73
N PRO A 16 -18.54 19.85 22.17
CA PRO A 16 -18.40 19.82 20.73
C PRO A 16 -19.44 18.83 20.19
N VAL A 17 -20.40 19.34 19.42
CA VAL A 17 -21.34 18.49 18.68
C VAL A 17 -20.45 17.61 17.79
N PRO A 18 -20.54 16.27 17.88
CA PRO A 18 -19.75 15.42 17.00
C PRO A 18 -20.05 15.80 15.56
N ALA A 19 -19.00 16.03 14.77
CA ALA A 19 -19.12 16.29 13.36
C ALA A 19 -20.02 15.20 12.75
N ARG A 20 -21.12 15.62 12.12
CA ARG A 20 -22.02 14.70 11.42
C ARG A 20 -21.18 14.06 10.31
N THR A 21 -20.70 12.85 10.54
CA THR A 21 -20.12 12.04 9.48
C THR A 21 -21.19 11.88 8.40
N ALA A 22 -20.84 12.21 7.16
CA ALA A 22 -21.76 12.03 6.04
C ALA A 22 -22.27 10.58 6.04
N GLU A 23 -23.57 10.42 5.79
CA GLU A 23 -24.20 9.09 5.75
C GLU A 23 -23.46 8.19 4.76
N LEU A 24 -23.17 6.95 5.18
CA LEU A 24 -22.50 5.98 4.33
C LEU A 24 -23.42 5.59 3.17
N LEU A 25 -22.90 5.73 1.95
CA LEU A 25 -23.63 5.34 0.75
C LEU A 25 -23.63 3.83 0.56
N PRO A 26 -24.65 3.26 -0.12
CA PRO A 26 -24.67 1.87 -0.52
C PRO A 26 -23.43 1.47 -1.34
N VAL A 27 -22.97 0.23 -1.15
CA VAL A 27 -21.71 -0.28 -1.75
C VAL A 27 -21.75 -0.43 -3.27
N ASP A 28 -22.91 -0.44 -3.86
CA ASP A 28 -23.16 -0.59 -5.31
C ASP A 28 -23.21 0.75 -6.07
N ARG A 29 -23.09 1.87 -5.35
CA ARG A 29 -23.05 3.19 -5.99
C ARG A 29 -21.81 3.36 -6.87
N PRO A 30 -21.96 3.99 -8.06
CA PRO A 30 -20.82 4.35 -8.90
C PRO A 30 -19.81 5.21 -8.12
N ILE A 31 -18.53 4.92 -8.28
CA ILE A 31 -17.46 5.56 -7.49
C ILE A 31 -17.42 7.09 -7.65
N ASN A 32 -17.72 7.62 -8.82
CA ASN A 32 -17.84 9.05 -9.06
C ASN A 32 -18.94 9.70 -8.21
N ASP A 33 -20.11 9.04 -8.06
CA ASP A 33 -21.20 9.54 -7.24
C ASP A 33 -20.82 9.53 -5.75
N VAL A 34 -20.07 8.49 -5.33
CA VAL A 34 -19.56 8.39 -3.96
C VAL A 34 -18.56 9.52 -3.67
N ILE A 35 -17.61 9.76 -4.56
CA ILE A 35 -16.63 10.86 -4.41
C ILE A 35 -17.35 12.20 -4.35
N ASP A 36 -18.27 12.46 -5.26
CA ASP A 36 -19.03 13.71 -5.32
C ASP A 36 -19.88 13.95 -4.06
N HIS A 37 -20.48 12.88 -3.51
CA HIS A 37 -21.27 12.96 -2.29
C HIS A 37 -20.42 13.43 -1.10
N TYR A 38 -19.29 12.76 -0.85
CA TYR A 38 -18.45 13.13 0.30
C TYR A 38 -17.74 14.46 0.12
N LEU A 39 -17.33 14.82 -1.11
CA LEU A 39 -16.76 16.14 -1.38
C LEU A 39 -17.79 17.26 -1.10
N ARG A 40 -19.04 17.11 -1.57
CA ARG A 40 -20.10 18.10 -1.32
C ARG A 40 -20.41 18.22 0.16
N ALA A 41 -20.49 17.10 0.89
CA ALA A 41 -20.69 17.11 2.33
C ALA A 41 -19.56 17.87 3.06
N GLY A 42 -18.30 17.59 2.70
CA GLY A 42 -17.15 18.30 3.27
C GLY A 42 -17.13 19.80 2.94
N TRP A 43 -17.50 20.21 1.73
CA TRP A 43 -17.61 21.63 1.39
C TRP A 43 -18.69 22.36 2.20
N VAL A 44 -19.84 21.71 2.42
CA VAL A 44 -20.93 22.26 3.24
C VAL A 44 -20.47 22.42 4.69
N GLU A 45 -19.84 21.38 5.25
CA GLU A 45 -19.32 21.40 6.62
C GLU A 45 -18.24 22.46 6.82
N ALA A 46 -17.29 22.55 5.90
CA ALA A 46 -16.22 23.55 5.91
C ALA A 46 -16.69 24.97 5.50
N LYS A 47 -17.95 25.13 5.08
CA LYS A 47 -18.50 26.40 4.55
C LYS A 47 -17.66 26.96 3.39
N VAL A 48 -17.10 26.10 2.56
CA VAL A 48 -16.27 26.45 1.41
C VAL A 48 -17.08 26.30 0.13
N LYS A 49 -16.95 27.26 -0.78
CA LYS A 49 -17.50 27.16 -2.13
C LYS A 49 -16.46 26.52 -3.06
N PRO A 50 -16.84 25.53 -3.89
CA PRO A 50 -15.94 24.99 -4.89
C PRO A 50 -15.53 26.08 -5.90
N ALA A 51 -14.32 25.98 -6.43
CA ALA A 51 -13.85 26.85 -7.49
C ALA A 51 -14.68 26.66 -8.77
N PRO A 52 -14.76 27.67 -9.64
CA PRO A 52 -15.41 27.53 -10.94
C PRO A 52 -14.78 26.40 -11.78
N LEU A 53 -15.57 25.80 -12.63
CA LEU A 53 -15.06 24.78 -13.57
C LEU A 53 -13.98 25.38 -14.48
N LEU A 54 -12.97 24.59 -14.76
CA LEU A 54 -11.91 24.95 -15.71
C LEU A 54 -12.51 25.22 -17.11
N SER A 55 -11.89 26.15 -17.84
CA SER A 55 -12.15 26.29 -19.27
C SER A 55 -11.81 24.99 -20.02
N ALA A 56 -12.40 24.78 -21.20
CA ALA A 56 -12.10 23.61 -22.05
C ALA A 56 -10.59 23.47 -22.32
N ALA A 57 -9.90 24.57 -22.61
CA ALA A 57 -8.44 24.56 -22.81
C ALA A 57 -7.67 24.20 -21.53
N GLY A 58 -8.11 24.73 -20.37
CA GLY A 58 -7.53 24.39 -19.08
C GLY A 58 -7.67 22.92 -18.74
N LEU A 59 -8.83 22.33 -19.06
CA LEU A 59 -9.10 20.94 -18.79
C LEU A 59 -8.31 19.97 -19.70
N VAL A 60 -8.21 20.27 -21.00
CA VAL A 60 -7.33 19.52 -21.92
C VAL A 60 -5.90 19.50 -21.40
N ARG A 61 -5.39 20.67 -20.96
CA ARG A 61 -4.07 20.76 -20.36
C ARG A 61 -3.94 19.86 -19.13
N ARG A 62 -4.91 19.91 -18.23
CA ARG A 62 -4.92 19.09 -17.01
C ARG A 62 -4.94 17.60 -17.32
N MET A 63 -5.87 17.14 -18.15
CA MET A 63 -5.99 15.73 -18.52
C MET A 63 -4.74 15.21 -19.22
N THR A 64 -4.13 16.00 -20.13
CA THR A 64 -2.92 15.59 -20.84
C THR A 64 -1.71 15.50 -19.91
N LEU A 65 -1.59 16.42 -18.94
CA LEU A 65 -0.55 16.36 -17.92
C LEU A 65 -0.73 15.14 -16.99
N ASP A 66 -1.94 14.91 -16.51
CA ASP A 66 -2.24 13.86 -15.55
C ASP A 66 -2.15 12.46 -16.17
N LEU A 67 -2.57 12.29 -17.43
CA LEU A 67 -2.60 10.98 -18.09
C LEU A 67 -1.35 10.70 -18.95
N ALA A 68 -0.83 11.70 -19.66
CA ALA A 68 0.29 11.50 -20.59
C ALA A 68 1.61 12.13 -20.12
N GLY A 69 1.62 12.86 -19.01
CA GLY A 69 2.83 13.47 -18.43
C GLY A 69 3.44 14.61 -19.27
N ARG A 70 2.66 15.15 -20.21
CA ARG A 70 3.08 16.25 -21.10
C ARG A 70 2.00 17.31 -21.26
N ILE A 71 2.37 18.46 -21.78
CA ILE A 71 1.37 19.46 -22.22
C ILE A 71 0.74 19.02 -23.55
N PRO A 72 -0.52 19.40 -23.82
CA PRO A 72 -1.15 19.16 -25.11
C PRO A 72 -0.49 19.99 -26.22
N THR A 73 -0.50 19.48 -27.42
CA THR A 73 -0.14 20.26 -28.62
C THR A 73 -1.23 21.30 -28.90
N ARG A 74 -0.87 22.31 -29.71
CA ARG A 74 -1.84 23.32 -30.17
C ARG A 74 -3.00 22.68 -30.94
N GLY A 75 -2.72 21.65 -31.77
CA GLY A 75 -3.74 20.91 -32.52
C GLY A 75 -4.70 20.14 -31.61
N GLU A 76 -4.17 19.44 -30.62
CA GLU A 76 -5.00 18.72 -29.62
C GLU A 76 -5.92 19.66 -28.85
N THR A 77 -5.38 20.82 -28.41
CA THR A 77 -6.17 21.82 -27.71
C THR A 77 -7.28 22.38 -28.58
N ARG A 78 -6.95 22.75 -29.84
CA ARG A 78 -7.93 23.29 -30.80
C ARG A 78 -9.04 22.29 -31.10
N ALA A 79 -8.67 21.04 -31.47
CA ALA A 79 -9.63 19.99 -31.78
C ALA A 79 -10.60 19.73 -30.63
N PHE A 80 -10.14 19.77 -29.39
CA PHE A 80 -11.00 19.58 -28.23
C PHE A 80 -11.93 20.79 -27.98
N VAL A 81 -11.39 22.01 -28.05
CA VAL A 81 -12.16 23.24 -27.78
C VAL A 81 -13.25 23.44 -28.81
N GLU A 82 -12.97 23.17 -30.08
CA GLU A 82 -13.89 23.31 -31.22
C GLU A 82 -14.91 22.16 -31.29
N SER A 83 -14.68 21.05 -30.57
CA SER A 83 -15.61 19.91 -30.56
C SER A 83 -16.87 20.22 -29.77
N ASN A 84 -18.03 20.04 -30.39
CA ASN A 84 -19.34 20.11 -29.76
C ASN A 84 -19.87 18.77 -29.26
N SER A 85 -19.07 17.69 -29.34
CA SER A 85 -19.48 16.37 -28.90
C SER A 85 -19.67 16.32 -27.38
N PRO A 86 -20.81 15.81 -26.87
CA PRO A 86 -20.99 15.60 -25.44
C PRO A 86 -20.02 14.55 -24.87
N LEU A 87 -19.48 13.66 -25.73
CA LEU A 87 -18.52 12.61 -25.37
C LEU A 87 -17.05 13.04 -25.50
N ARG A 88 -16.77 14.31 -25.82
CA ARG A 88 -15.38 14.78 -26.04
C ARG A 88 -14.44 14.50 -24.87
N TRP A 89 -14.97 14.49 -23.66
CA TRP A 89 -14.20 14.24 -22.43
C TRP A 89 -13.74 12.80 -22.31
N THR A 90 -14.67 11.86 -22.45
CA THR A 90 -14.37 10.44 -22.42
C THR A 90 -13.49 10.03 -23.60
N ALA A 91 -13.78 10.53 -24.80
CA ALA A 91 -12.95 10.31 -25.98
C ALA A 91 -11.51 10.84 -25.83
N LEU A 92 -11.32 11.97 -25.15
CA LEU A 92 -9.99 12.48 -24.84
C LEU A 92 -9.28 11.56 -23.84
N ALA A 93 -9.95 11.14 -22.77
CA ALA A 93 -9.38 10.25 -21.76
C ALA A 93 -8.97 8.91 -22.41
N ASP A 94 -9.86 8.28 -23.16
CA ASP A 94 -9.61 7.01 -23.85
C ASP A 94 -8.41 7.10 -24.81
N ARG A 95 -8.34 8.18 -25.61
CA ARG A 95 -7.23 8.42 -26.52
C ARG A 95 -5.90 8.59 -25.78
N LEU A 96 -5.89 9.35 -24.67
CA LEU A 96 -4.68 9.57 -23.88
C LEU A 96 -4.24 8.26 -23.20
N MET A 97 -5.16 7.51 -22.63
CA MET A 97 -4.86 6.22 -21.98
C MET A 97 -4.40 5.15 -22.98
N ALA A 98 -4.84 5.20 -24.22
CA ALA A 98 -4.38 4.31 -25.29
C ALA A 98 -3.01 4.72 -25.87
N SER A 99 -2.48 5.90 -25.49
CA SER A 99 -1.23 6.40 -26.06
C SER A 99 0.02 5.75 -25.40
N PRO A 100 1.14 5.64 -26.15
CA PRO A 100 2.43 5.26 -25.54
C PRO A 100 2.85 6.17 -24.41
N ASP A 101 2.53 7.47 -24.49
CA ASP A 101 2.87 8.47 -23.45
C ASP A 101 2.25 8.09 -22.10
N PHE A 102 1.00 7.60 -22.08
CA PHE A 102 0.34 7.11 -20.87
C PHE A 102 1.13 5.98 -20.22
N ALA A 103 1.53 4.97 -21.00
CA ALA A 103 2.26 3.82 -20.45
C ALA A 103 3.60 4.25 -19.84
N TYR A 104 4.33 5.17 -20.48
CA TYR A 104 5.58 5.70 -19.95
C TYR A 104 5.36 6.58 -18.73
N HIS A 105 4.34 7.44 -18.75
CA HIS A 105 4.00 8.30 -17.63
C HIS A 105 3.57 7.47 -16.42
N HIS A 106 2.64 6.54 -16.61
CA HIS A 106 2.16 5.64 -15.57
C HIS A 106 3.29 4.78 -14.98
N ARG A 107 4.18 4.23 -15.83
CA ARG A 107 5.40 3.57 -15.37
C ARG A 107 6.24 4.47 -14.46
N ASN A 108 6.43 5.75 -14.82
CA ASN A 108 7.22 6.68 -14.02
C ASN A 108 6.56 6.96 -12.66
N GLN A 109 5.24 7.12 -12.64
CA GLN A 109 4.48 7.30 -11.40
C GLN A 109 4.60 6.06 -10.49
N LEU A 110 4.45 4.86 -11.05
CA LEU A 110 4.61 3.62 -10.30
C LEU A 110 6.04 3.41 -9.79
N ASP A 111 7.06 3.74 -10.58
CA ASP A 111 8.46 3.65 -10.15
C ASP A 111 8.74 4.59 -8.97
N LEU A 112 8.26 5.84 -9.06
CA LEU A 112 8.37 6.80 -7.97
C LEU A 112 7.62 6.34 -6.71
N LEU A 113 6.40 5.84 -6.87
CA LEU A 113 5.57 5.34 -5.76
C LEU A 113 6.21 4.13 -5.08
N LEU A 114 6.63 3.12 -5.86
CA LEU A 114 7.02 1.81 -5.34
C LEU A 114 8.47 1.76 -4.88
N LEU A 115 9.40 2.45 -5.55
CA LEU A 115 10.82 2.43 -5.19
C LEU A 115 11.34 3.79 -4.72
N ALA A 116 10.71 4.89 -5.09
CA ALA A 116 11.21 6.25 -4.86
C ALA A 116 12.66 6.39 -5.36
N SER A 117 13.59 6.82 -4.51
CA SER A 117 15.01 6.93 -4.84
C SER A 117 15.81 5.65 -4.60
N ARG A 118 15.16 4.52 -4.26
CA ARG A 118 15.88 3.25 -4.02
C ARG A 118 16.48 2.72 -5.31
N LYS A 119 17.69 2.16 -5.21
CA LYS A 119 18.41 1.62 -6.36
C LYS A 119 17.66 0.44 -7.00
N ASN A 120 17.58 0.45 -8.32
CA ASN A 120 17.15 -0.69 -9.11
C ASN A 120 18.05 -0.81 -10.36
N ASP A 121 18.03 -1.99 -10.99
CA ASP A 121 18.86 -2.34 -12.16
C ASP A 121 18.21 -1.96 -13.50
N GLY A 122 17.10 -1.25 -13.49
CA GLY A 122 16.33 -0.90 -14.67
C GLY A 122 15.34 -1.96 -15.13
N GLU A 123 15.49 -3.21 -14.70
CA GLU A 123 14.57 -4.30 -15.07
C GLU A 123 13.19 -4.10 -14.43
N PHE A 124 13.14 -3.53 -13.23
CA PHE A 124 11.88 -3.16 -12.60
C PHE A 124 11.09 -2.13 -13.41
N ARG A 125 11.79 -1.14 -13.99
CA ARG A 125 11.14 -0.16 -14.88
C ARG A 125 10.59 -0.79 -16.16
N LYS A 126 11.28 -1.78 -16.73
CA LYS A 126 10.76 -2.55 -17.88
C LYS A 126 9.53 -3.36 -17.48
N TYR A 127 9.59 -4.00 -16.32
CA TYR A 127 8.45 -4.72 -15.74
C TYR A 127 7.22 -3.81 -15.56
N LEU A 128 7.41 -2.62 -14.97
CA LEU A 128 6.33 -1.64 -14.77
C LEU A 128 5.79 -1.09 -16.11
N LEU A 129 6.66 -0.87 -17.11
CA LEU A 129 6.22 -0.46 -18.44
C LEU A 129 5.35 -1.51 -19.12
N ASN A 130 5.73 -2.78 -19.01
CA ASN A 130 4.92 -3.88 -19.53
C ASN A 130 3.60 -4.00 -18.76
N ALA A 131 3.63 -3.86 -17.44
CA ALA A 131 2.43 -3.86 -16.61
C ALA A 131 1.46 -2.73 -16.99
N ALA A 132 1.99 -1.52 -17.25
CA ALA A 132 1.19 -0.39 -17.72
C ALA A 132 0.58 -0.62 -19.11
N ARG A 133 1.35 -1.19 -20.05
CA ARG A 133 0.86 -1.52 -21.41
C ARG A 133 -0.20 -2.59 -21.42
N GLU A 134 -0.08 -3.58 -20.54
CA GLU A 134 -1.01 -4.69 -20.38
C GLU A 134 -2.18 -4.34 -19.45
N ASN A 135 -2.21 -3.14 -18.89
CA ASN A 135 -3.19 -2.69 -17.90
C ASN A 135 -3.36 -3.72 -16.77
N ARG A 136 -2.22 -4.21 -16.22
CA ARG A 136 -2.24 -5.19 -15.13
C ARG A 136 -2.88 -4.57 -13.90
N THR A 137 -3.77 -5.31 -13.27
CA THR A 137 -4.48 -4.88 -12.08
C THR A 137 -3.57 -4.82 -10.86
N TRP A 138 -3.94 -4.00 -9.86
CA TRP A 138 -3.12 -3.76 -8.67
C TRP A 138 -2.89 -5.03 -7.84
N ASP A 139 -3.87 -5.92 -7.76
CA ASP A 139 -3.76 -7.21 -7.08
C ASP A 139 -2.76 -8.17 -7.77
N VAL A 140 -2.68 -8.14 -9.11
CA VAL A 140 -1.66 -8.87 -9.88
C VAL A 140 -0.26 -8.31 -9.58
N LEU A 141 -0.11 -6.99 -9.57
CA LEU A 141 1.16 -6.34 -9.23
C LEU A 141 1.59 -6.68 -7.79
N PHE A 142 0.68 -6.56 -6.82
CA PHE A 142 0.92 -6.92 -5.44
C PHE A 142 1.38 -8.39 -5.31
N ARG A 143 0.63 -9.32 -5.91
CA ARG A 143 0.97 -10.74 -5.91
C ARG A 143 2.37 -10.99 -6.46
N GLN A 144 2.69 -10.43 -7.62
CA GLN A 144 3.99 -10.63 -8.27
C GLN A 144 5.14 -10.03 -7.45
N MET A 145 4.93 -8.87 -6.82
CA MET A 145 5.94 -8.24 -5.95
C MET A 145 6.17 -9.03 -4.67
N MET A 146 5.13 -9.63 -4.09
CA MET A 146 5.25 -10.40 -2.84
C MET A 146 5.76 -11.84 -3.06
N THR A 147 5.34 -12.49 -4.15
CA THR A 147 5.54 -13.95 -4.33
C THR A 147 6.18 -14.33 -5.66
N GLY A 148 6.64 -13.38 -6.46
CA GLY A 148 7.34 -13.63 -7.71
C GLY A 148 8.53 -14.60 -7.52
N ARG A 149 8.88 -15.29 -8.58
CA ARG A 149 9.94 -16.33 -8.55
C ARG A 149 11.21 -15.83 -9.22
N GLU A 150 12.34 -16.02 -8.56
CA GLU A 150 13.65 -15.70 -9.14
C GLU A 150 13.97 -16.52 -10.41
N SER A 151 13.36 -17.70 -10.56
CA SER A 151 13.49 -18.58 -11.73
C SER A 151 12.59 -18.18 -12.90
N ASN A 152 11.59 -17.33 -12.68
CA ASN A 152 10.69 -16.84 -13.72
C ASN A 152 11.14 -15.47 -14.20
N ALA A 153 11.66 -15.39 -15.43
CA ALA A 153 12.18 -14.13 -16.00
C ALA A 153 11.16 -13.00 -16.05
N ALA A 154 9.88 -13.32 -16.20
CA ALA A 154 8.80 -12.32 -16.24
C ALA A 154 8.41 -11.79 -14.85
N GLU A 155 8.58 -12.59 -13.80
CA GLU A 155 8.21 -12.24 -12.42
C GLU A 155 9.40 -11.69 -11.61
N LYS A 156 10.61 -12.16 -11.92
CA LYS A 156 11.84 -11.80 -11.20
C LYS A 156 12.01 -10.28 -11.00
N PRO A 157 11.77 -9.42 -12.00
CA PRO A 157 11.93 -7.98 -11.82
C PRO A 157 10.98 -7.40 -10.79
N ALA A 158 9.78 -7.97 -10.58
CA ALA A 158 8.83 -7.50 -9.57
C ALA A 158 9.40 -7.61 -8.15
N LEU A 159 10.30 -8.54 -7.89
CA LEU A 159 10.94 -8.73 -6.60
C LEU A 159 11.82 -7.56 -6.17
N ALA A 160 12.14 -6.62 -7.06
CA ALA A 160 12.90 -5.42 -6.74
C ALA A 160 12.27 -4.63 -5.59
N PHE A 161 10.94 -4.62 -5.48
CA PHE A 161 10.21 -4.00 -4.38
C PHE A 161 10.67 -4.52 -3.01
N LEU A 162 10.67 -5.85 -2.83
CA LEU A 162 11.10 -6.49 -1.58
C LEU A 162 12.62 -6.43 -1.40
N LYS A 163 13.39 -6.63 -2.48
CA LYS A 163 14.87 -6.57 -2.42
C LYS A 163 15.36 -5.22 -1.92
N ALA A 164 14.74 -4.13 -2.36
CA ALA A 164 15.10 -2.78 -1.93
C ALA A 164 14.82 -2.52 -0.44
N ARG A 165 14.05 -3.38 0.23
CA ARG A 165 13.61 -3.26 1.62
C ARG A 165 14.07 -4.40 2.52
N ALA A 166 14.63 -5.45 1.97
CA ALA A 166 14.94 -6.69 2.72
C ALA A 166 15.97 -6.51 3.86
N GLY A 167 16.66 -5.37 3.91
CA GLY A 167 17.56 -4.99 5.01
C GLY A 167 16.85 -4.41 6.23
N SER A 168 15.57 -4.06 6.12
CA SER A 168 14.78 -3.41 7.19
C SER A 168 13.39 -4.04 7.27
N LEU A 169 13.11 -4.70 8.38
CA LEU A 169 11.78 -5.26 8.63
C LEU A 169 10.72 -4.16 8.73
N ASP A 170 11.08 -3.00 9.27
CA ASP A 170 10.20 -1.85 9.38
C ASP A 170 9.82 -1.32 8.00
N ASP A 171 10.78 -1.19 7.08
CA ASP A 171 10.51 -0.75 5.71
C ASP A 171 9.61 -1.75 4.97
N LEU A 172 9.88 -3.05 5.10
CA LEU A 172 9.02 -4.09 4.54
C LEU A 172 7.59 -3.98 5.06
N THR A 173 7.42 -3.78 6.37
CA THR A 173 6.12 -3.70 7.02
C THR A 173 5.39 -2.42 6.66
N ASN A 174 6.01 -1.26 6.88
CA ASN A 174 5.38 0.04 6.70
C ASN A 174 5.09 0.34 5.23
N ASP A 175 6.08 0.16 4.34
CA ASP A 175 5.89 0.48 2.94
C ASP A 175 4.87 -0.46 2.29
N THR A 176 4.84 -1.74 2.67
CA THR A 176 3.79 -2.66 2.17
C THR A 176 2.41 -2.24 2.67
N SER A 177 2.27 -1.88 3.95
CA SER A 177 1.00 -1.44 4.53
C SER A 177 0.50 -0.15 3.88
N VAL A 178 1.38 0.84 3.69
CA VAL A 178 1.00 2.13 3.10
C VAL A 178 0.73 2.01 1.61
N LEU A 179 1.63 1.37 0.85
CA LEU A 179 1.58 1.41 -0.61
C LEU A 179 0.50 0.49 -1.19
N PHE A 180 0.21 -0.64 -0.54
CA PHE A 180 -0.78 -1.58 -1.05
C PHE A 180 -2.14 -1.50 -0.37
N PHE A 181 -2.19 -1.02 0.88
CA PHE A 181 -3.42 -1.01 1.68
C PHE A 181 -3.82 0.39 2.17
N GLY A 182 -3.00 1.41 1.93
CA GLY A 182 -3.29 2.80 2.35
C GLY A 182 -3.21 3.02 3.86
N VAL A 183 -2.62 2.08 4.63
CA VAL A 183 -2.61 2.09 6.09
C VAL A 183 -1.21 2.32 6.63
N ASN A 184 -1.01 3.42 7.36
CA ASN A 184 0.24 3.68 8.05
C ASN A 184 0.20 3.08 9.47
N VAL A 185 0.91 1.98 9.67
CA VAL A 185 1.02 1.31 10.98
C VAL A 185 2.30 1.64 11.73
N SER A 186 3.12 2.57 11.26
CA SER A 186 4.44 2.86 11.85
C SER A 186 4.36 3.29 13.32
N CYS A 187 3.38 4.11 13.69
CA CYS A 187 3.16 4.53 15.08
C CYS A 187 2.81 3.35 15.98
N ALA A 188 2.10 2.36 15.44
CA ALA A 188 1.68 1.16 16.17
C ALA A 188 2.84 0.21 16.54
N LYS A 189 4.07 0.49 16.08
CA LYS A 189 5.26 -0.25 16.53
C LYS A 189 5.59 -0.01 18.01
N CYS A 190 5.46 1.22 18.48
CA CYS A 190 5.88 1.61 19.83
C CYS A 190 4.73 1.70 20.82
N HIS A 191 3.55 2.09 20.34
CA HIS A 191 2.32 2.26 21.14
C HIS A 191 1.12 2.13 20.21
N ASP A 192 -0.07 1.98 20.75
CA ASP A 192 -1.31 2.00 19.96
C ASP A 192 -1.41 3.33 19.20
N HIS A 193 -2.00 3.31 18.01
CA HIS A 193 -2.01 4.48 17.12
C HIS A 193 -2.74 5.67 17.81
N PRO A 194 -2.14 6.88 17.86
CA PRO A 194 -2.66 7.97 18.68
C PRO A 194 -3.95 8.60 18.15
N LEU A 195 -4.29 8.40 16.88
CA LEU A 195 -5.45 9.01 16.22
C LEU A 195 -6.48 7.99 15.71
N VAL A 196 -6.13 6.70 15.71
CA VAL A 196 -6.97 5.64 15.16
C VAL A 196 -6.93 4.46 16.11
N ASP A 197 -8.00 4.28 16.88
CA ASP A 197 -8.08 3.27 17.94
C ASP A 197 -8.00 1.82 17.43
N ASP A 198 -8.28 1.60 16.15
CA ASP A 198 -8.23 0.29 15.51
C ASP A 198 -6.80 -0.25 15.37
N TRP A 199 -5.78 0.64 15.28
CA TRP A 199 -4.40 0.21 15.05
C TRP A 199 -3.63 0.04 16.35
N LYS A 200 -3.51 -1.23 16.79
CA LYS A 200 -2.76 -1.66 17.98
C LYS A 200 -1.37 -2.17 17.61
N GLN A 201 -0.47 -2.28 18.60
CA GLN A 201 0.86 -2.88 18.40
C GLN A 201 0.78 -4.27 17.76
N ASP A 202 -0.25 -5.05 18.09
CA ASP A 202 -0.48 -6.37 17.47
C ASP A 202 -0.64 -6.29 15.94
N HIS A 203 -1.20 -5.22 15.38
CA HIS A 203 -1.32 -5.04 13.92
C HIS A 203 0.04 -4.79 13.26
N PHE A 204 0.89 -3.94 13.85
CA PHE A 204 2.24 -3.73 13.33
C PHE A 204 3.05 -5.02 13.34
N PHE A 205 3.14 -5.67 14.51
CA PHE A 205 3.93 -6.89 14.65
C PHE A 205 3.31 -8.08 13.91
N GLY A 206 2.00 -8.11 13.77
CA GLY A 206 1.28 -9.07 12.93
C GLY A 206 1.67 -8.96 11.46
N MET A 207 1.63 -7.77 10.88
CA MET A 207 2.11 -7.49 9.53
C MET A 207 3.61 -7.76 9.38
N ALA A 208 4.44 -7.33 10.33
CA ALA A 208 5.88 -7.59 10.34
C ALA A 208 6.20 -9.09 10.32
N SER A 209 5.38 -9.92 10.96
CA SER A 209 5.56 -11.36 11.00
C SER A 209 5.59 -11.99 9.61
N PHE A 210 4.82 -11.49 8.65
CA PHE A 210 4.84 -11.99 7.27
C PHE A 210 6.19 -11.78 6.57
N PHE A 211 7.01 -10.84 7.03
CA PHE A 211 8.30 -10.51 6.43
C PHE A 211 9.50 -11.00 7.23
N THR A 212 9.32 -11.45 8.48
CA THR A 212 10.41 -11.88 9.40
C THR A 212 11.35 -12.92 8.80
N ARG A 213 10.85 -13.76 7.89
CA ARG A 213 11.61 -14.82 7.25
C ARG A 213 12.28 -14.41 5.95
N THR A 214 11.97 -13.21 5.44
CA THR A 214 12.51 -12.68 4.19
C THR A 214 13.97 -12.28 4.35
N TYR A 215 14.84 -12.72 3.44
CA TYR A 215 16.25 -12.33 3.41
C TYR A 215 16.81 -12.32 2.00
N LEU A 216 17.95 -11.66 1.84
CA LEU A 216 18.73 -11.70 0.60
C LEU A 216 19.91 -12.67 0.75
N THR A 217 20.09 -13.52 -0.24
CA THR A 217 21.29 -14.33 -0.37
C THR A 217 22.47 -13.46 -0.81
N LYS A 218 23.70 -13.99 -0.74
CA LYS A 218 24.89 -13.30 -1.24
C LYS A 218 24.83 -13.01 -2.76
N LYS A 219 24.01 -13.77 -3.50
CA LYS A 219 23.73 -13.54 -4.94
C LYS A 219 22.65 -12.48 -5.20
N ASN A 220 22.21 -11.78 -4.17
CA ASN A 220 21.10 -10.83 -4.27
C ASN A 220 19.79 -11.47 -4.77
N THR A 221 19.54 -12.73 -4.43
CA THR A 221 18.26 -13.41 -4.66
C THR A 221 17.41 -13.37 -3.39
N LEU A 222 16.09 -13.15 -3.57
CA LEU A 222 15.17 -13.10 -2.47
C LEU A 222 14.79 -14.51 -2.02
N ALA A 223 14.85 -14.77 -0.70
CA ALA A 223 14.54 -16.06 -0.12
C ALA A 223 13.77 -15.93 1.20
N GLU A 224 13.26 -17.05 1.71
CA GLU A 224 12.59 -17.14 3.01
C GLU A 224 13.26 -18.19 3.88
N LYS A 225 13.44 -17.89 5.17
CA LYS A 225 13.88 -18.82 6.20
C LYS A 225 12.79 -19.82 6.52
N PHE A 226 13.19 -21.00 7.01
CA PHE A 226 12.25 -22.05 7.41
C PHE A 226 11.50 -21.76 8.72
N SER A 227 12.02 -20.84 9.52
CA SER A 227 11.44 -20.42 10.79
C SER A 227 11.80 -18.96 11.07
N GLY A 228 11.09 -18.36 12.00
CA GLY A 228 11.31 -16.98 12.45
C GLY A 228 10.03 -16.44 13.07
N SER A 229 10.16 -15.78 14.20
CA SER A 229 9.06 -15.15 14.92
C SER A 229 9.54 -13.84 15.55
N ILE A 230 8.61 -12.96 15.89
CA ILE A 230 8.89 -11.71 16.57
C ILE A 230 8.32 -11.80 17.98
N LYS A 231 9.13 -11.42 18.97
CA LYS A 231 8.65 -11.11 20.32
C LYS A 231 8.68 -9.60 20.48
N PHE A 232 7.68 -9.05 21.12
CA PHE A 232 7.62 -7.63 21.43
C PHE A 232 7.04 -7.41 22.81
N LYS A 233 7.33 -6.22 23.38
CA LYS A 233 6.82 -5.82 24.67
C LYS A 233 5.76 -4.75 24.46
N THR A 234 4.58 -4.97 25.02
CA THR A 234 3.51 -3.99 24.95
C THR A 234 3.83 -2.76 25.80
N THR A 235 3.14 -1.66 25.58
CA THR A 235 3.24 -0.45 26.43
C THR A 235 2.91 -0.75 27.89
N GLY A 236 2.06 -1.74 28.16
CA GLY A 236 1.75 -2.24 29.50
C GLY A 236 2.83 -3.15 30.12
N GLY A 237 3.94 -3.42 29.39
CA GLY A 237 5.04 -4.24 29.86
C GLY A 237 4.89 -5.75 29.65
N GLU A 238 3.80 -6.21 29.06
CA GLU A 238 3.56 -7.61 28.73
C GLU A 238 4.41 -8.07 27.54
N GLU A 239 5.11 -9.20 27.65
CA GLU A 239 5.78 -9.83 26.52
C GLU A 239 4.80 -10.67 25.71
N LYS A 240 4.72 -10.38 24.40
CA LYS A 240 3.89 -11.11 23.44
C LYS A 240 4.74 -11.67 22.31
N GLN A 241 4.28 -12.80 21.76
CA GLN A 241 4.77 -13.31 20.48
C GLN A 241 3.80 -12.90 19.38
N ALA A 242 4.32 -12.22 18.36
CA ALA A 242 3.52 -11.81 17.21
C ALA A 242 2.98 -13.03 16.46
N ARG A 243 1.74 -12.92 16.00
CA ARG A 243 1.06 -13.87 15.13
C ARG A 243 1.08 -13.35 13.70
N PHE A 244 0.94 -14.20 12.71
CA PHE A 244 0.67 -13.76 11.35
C PHE A 244 -0.74 -13.17 11.30
N MET A 245 -0.84 -11.85 11.38
CA MET A 245 -2.12 -11.13 11.43
C MET A 245 -2.13 -10.02 10.39
N PHE A 246 -3.16 -10.00 9.57
CA PHE A 246 -3.37 -8.96 8.57
C PHE A 246 -4.00 -7.71 9.21
N LEU A 247 -3.99 -6.59 8.52
CA LEU A 247 -4.50 -5.28 8.99
C LEU A 247 -5.96 -5.31 9.44
N THR A 248 -6.77 -6.21 8.93
CA THR A 248 -8.17 -6.42 9.36
C THR A 248 -8.32 -7.20 10.68
N GLY A 249 -7.20 -7.61 11.32
CA GLY A 249 -7.20 -8.51 12.45
C GLY A 249 -7.30 -10.00 12.08
N ALA A 250 -7.42 -10.32 10.78
CA ALA A 250 -7.47 -11.70 10.31
C ALA A 250 -6.13 -12.42 10.54
N GLU A 251 -6.19 -13.52 11.31
CA GLU A 251 -5.02 -14.31 11.63
C GLU A 251 -4.83 -15.49 10.66
N VAL A 252 -3.55 -15.78 10.38
CA VAL A 252 -3.16 -16.93 9.57
C VAL A 252 -2.42 -17.92 10.45
N PRO A 253 -2.97 -19.12 10.65
CA PRO A 253 -2.31 -20.14 11.48
C PRO A 253 -1.06 -20.68 10.77
N GLU A 254 0.03 -20.78 11.53
CA GLU A 254 1.22 -21.49 11.08
C GLU A 254 1.07 -23.00 11.33
N PRO A 255 1.37 -23.85 10.32
CA PRO A 255 1.37 -25.28 10.50
C PRO A 255 2.41 -25.70 11.55
N LYS A 256 1.99 -26.50 12.52
CA LYS A 256 2.90 -27.06 13.54
C LYS A 256 3.72 -28.19 12.93
N VAL A 257 4.91 -27.88 12.42
CA VAL A 257 5.85 -28.91 11.92
C VAL A 257 6.83 -29.25 13.04
N LYS A 258 6.80 -30.51 13.49
CA LYS A 258 7.79 -31.02 14.44
C LYS A 258 9.13 -31.18 13.70
N LYS A 259 10.16 -30.44 14.13
CA LYS A 259 11.53 -30.57 13.64
C LYS A 259 12.47 -30.90 14.78
N SER A 260 13.43 -31.79 14.53
CA SER A 260 14.48 -32.06 15.51
C SER A 260 15.40 -30.83 15.70
N ALA A 261 16.20 -30.84 16.76
CA ALA A 261 17.17 -29.80 17.01
C ALA A 261 18.24 -29.76 15.88
N GLU A 262 18.65 -30.93 15.39
CA GLU A 262 19.61 -31.10 14.29
C GLU A 262 19.04 -30.52 12.99
N GLN A 263 17.77 -30.78 12.66
CA GLN A 263 17.11 -30.24 11.48
C GLN A 263 17.08 -28.71 11.52
N ARG A 264 16.71 -28.11 12.65
CA ARG A 264 16.69 -26.62 12.81
C ARG A 264 18.10 -26.06 12.65
N LYS A 265 19.12 -26.68 13.27
CA LYS A 265 20.51 -26.26 13.17
C LYS A 265 21.03 -26.35 11.73
N ALA A 266 20.65 -27.39 11.00
CA ALA A 266 21.02 -27.55 9.58
C ALA A 266 20.35 -26.47 8.70
N GLU A 267 19.06 -26.19 8.90
CA GLU A 267 18.33 -25.11 8.20
C GLU A 267 18.97 -23.74 8.45
N ASP A 268 19.31 -23.43 9.71
CA ASP A 268 19.96 -22.16 10.08
C ASP A 268 21.37 -22.04 9.49
N ALA A 269 22.13 -23.14 9.46
CA ALA A 269 23.46 -23.18 8.84
C ALA A 269 23.37 -22.92 7.33
N GLU A 270 22.40 -23.52 6.66
CA GLU A 270 22.17 -23.32 5.23
C GLU A 270 21.80 -21.87 4.92
N VAL A 271 20.89 -21.25 5.68
CA VAL A 271 20.55 -19.83 5.54
C VAL A 271 21.78 -18.94 5.73
N LYS A 272 22.60 -19.19 6.77
CA LYS A 272 23.85 -18.46 7.00
C LYS A 272 24.82 -18.61 5.83
N ARG A 273 24.95 -19.82 5.28
CA ARG A 273 25.77 -20.08 4.10
C ARG A 273 25.29 -19.28 2.90
N GLN A 274 24.00 -19.29 2.61
CA GLN A 274 23.42 -18.55 1.48
C GLN A 274 23.61 -17.04 1.60
N MET A 275 23.58 -16.50 2.82
CA MET A 275 23.83 -15.07 3.06
C MET A 275 25.31 -14.67 2.87
N LYS A 276 26.26 -15.62 3.02
CA LYS A 276 27.70 -15.32 3.04
C LYS A 276 28.46 -15.83 1.80
N ASP A 277 28.07 -16.97 1.25
CA ASP A 277 28.78 -17.65 0.17
C ASP A 277 28.10 -17.45 -1.19
N PRO A 278 28.75 -16.75 -2.15
CA PRO A 278 28.19 -16.60 -3.49
C PRO A 278 28.12 -17.93 -4.29
N LYS A 279 28.76 -18.97 -3.82
CA LYS A 279 28.72 -20.32 -4.45
C LYS A 279 27.67 -21.23 -3.80
N ALA A 280 26.94 -20.73 -2.78
CA ALA A 280 25.88 -21.50 -2.13
C ALA A 280 24.82 -21.94 -3.15
N PRO A 281 24.24 -23.14 -2.99
CA PRO A 281 23.10 -23.57 -3.83
C PRO A 281 21.91 -22.63 -3.73
N ALA A 282 21.00 -22.76 -4.69
CA ALA A 282 19.74 -21.97 -4.62
C ALA A 282 18.98 -22.26 -3.33
N ALA A 283 18.36 -21.20 -2.77
CA ALA A 283 17.59 -21.34 -1.56
C ALA A 283 16.39 -22.27 -1.78
N LYS A 284 16.19 -23.22 -0.85
CA LYS A 284 15.02 -24.09 -0.87
C LYS A 284 13.77 -23.26 -0.52
N ILE A 285 12.66 -23.58 -1.17
CA ILE A 285 11.38 -22.95 -0.89
C ILE A 285 10.78 -23.65 0.35
N PRO A 286 10.49 -22.92 1.45
CA PRO A 286 9.82 -23.50 2.60
C PRO A 286 8.41 -24.00 2.26
N GLY A 287 7.95 -25.06 2.90
CA GLY A 287 6.57 -25.56 2.74
C GLY A 287 5.50 -24.59 3.25
N PHE A 288 5.88 -23.65 4.09
CA PHE A 288 5.04 -22.53 4.54
C PHE A 288 5.77 -21.22 4.21
N SER A 289 5.15 -20.41 3.34
CA SER A 289 5.64 -19.07 2.97
C SER A 289 4.74 -18.01 3.60
N PRO A 290 5.21 -17.26 4.60
CA PRO A 290 4.45 -16.16 5.19
C PRO A 290 4.02 -15.12 4.15
N ARG A 291 4.88 -14.76 3.19
CA ARG A 291 4.54 -13.78 2.13
C ARG A 291 3.41 -14.28 1.23
N ALA A 292 3.41 -15.56 0.89
CA ALA A 292 2.30 -16.16 0.13
C ALA A 292 1.00 -16.11 0.94
N LYS A 293 1.07 -16.35 2.25
CA LYS A 293 -0.09 -16.24 3.13
C LYS A 293 -0.59 -14.80 3.30
N LEU A 294 0.32 -13.81 3.32
CA LEU A 294 -0.08 -12.41 3.24
C LEU A 294 -0.91 -12.13 1.99
N VAL A 295 -0.45 -12.60 0.83
CA VAL A 295 -1.18 -12.42 -0.44
C VAL A 295 -2.56 -13.10 -0.38
N GLU A 296 -2.63 -14.32 0.16
CA GLU A 296 -3.90 -15.03 0.29
C GLU A 296 -4.90 -14.28 1.19
N VAL A 297 -4.48 -13.82 2.37
CA VAL A 297 -5.37 -13.13 3.31
C VAL A 297 -5.77 -11.75 2.77
N ALA A 298 -4.83 -11.00 2.20
CA ALA A 298 -5.09 -9.66 1.68
C ALA A 298 -6.01 -9.63 0.45
N LEU A 299 -6.00 -10.69 -0.36
CA LEU A 299 -6.80 -10.76 -1.59
C LEU A 299 -8.08 -11.59 -1.45
N ARG A 300 -8.44 -12.02 -0.24
CA ARG A 300 -9.75 -12.66 -0.01
C ARG A 300 -10.89 -11.67 -0.28
N SER A 301 -11.90 -12.11 -0.97
CA SER A 301 -13.05 -11.26 -1.33
C SER A 301 -13.81 -10.71 -0.11
N ALA A 302 -13.79 -11.42 1.01
CA ALA A 302 -14.42 -11.00 2.27
C ALA A 302 -13.66 -9.84 2.96
N ASP A 303 -12.36 -9.67 2.68
CA ASP A 303 -11.48 -8.68 3.31
C ASP A 303 -11.26 -7.44 2.42
N ARG A 304 -11.95 -7.33 1.29
CA ARG A 304 -11.87 -6.21 0.33
C ARG A 304 -12.80 -5.05 0.67
N ARG A 305 -13.20 -4.90 1.91
CA ARG A 305 -14.09 -3.81 2.37
C ARG A 305 -13.29 -2.64 2.91
#